data_cbb0eaca7d0a314c6b2b1c0cfe6308f4
#
_entry.id   cbb0eaca7d0a314c6b2b1c0cfe6308f4
#
_cell.length_a   1.000
_cell.length_b   1.000
_cell.length_c   1.000
_cell.angle_alpha   90.00
_cell.angle_beta   90.00
_cell.angle_gamma   90.00
#
_symmetry.space_group_name_H-M   'P 1'
#
loop_
_entity.id
_entity.type
_entity.pdbx_description
1 polymer ?
#
loop_
_entity_poly.entity_id
_entity_poly.type
_entity_poly.pdbx_seq_one_letter_code
_entity_poly.pdbx_strand_id
1 'polypeptide(L)'
;MAKEHFDRTLEHVNVGTIGHVDHGKTTLTAAITKYLSEHPEDGKASFEAYDQIDGAPEEKARGITINTAHVEYQTNTRHYAHVDCPGHADYVKNMITGAAQMDGAILVVAATDGVMAQTKEHILLSRQVGVPYIVVFLNKCDMVDDPELIELVEMEVTEQLEEYGFEGCPIIQGSALKALEDPNGPWGDKIMELMDTVDSYIPDPQRDTDKPFLMPVEDVFTITGRGTVATE
;
A
#
# COMPACT_ATOMS: atom_id res chain seq x y z
N MET A 1 -2.06 -32.88 -1.97
CA MET A 1 -2.76 -31.61 -2.11
C MET A 1 -2.55 -31.19 -3.56
N ALA A 2 -3.62 -31.03 -4.34
CA ALA A 2 -3.55 -30.49 -5.69
C ALA A 2 -3.12 -29.02 -5.55
N LYS A 3 -2.12 -28.60 -6.36
CA LYS A 3 -1.81 -27.17 -6.51
C LYS A 3 -3.08 -26.51 -7.08
N GLU A 4 -3.66 -25.58 -6.36
CA GLU A 4 -4.64 -24.69 -6.95
C GLU A 4 -3.97 -23.99 -8.12
N HIS A 5 -4.56 -24.14 -9.29
CA HIS A 5 -4.10 -23.47 -10.51
C HIS A 5 -4.63 -22.04 -10.39
N PHE A 6 -3.75 -21.10 -10.19
CA PHE A 6 -4.11 -19.69 -10.18
C PHE A 6 -4.50 -19.30 -11.62
N ASP A 7 -5.78 -19.10 -11.86
CA ASP A 7 -6.28 -18.64 -13.16
C ASP A 7 -6.02 -17.12 -13.25
N ARG A 8 -4.99 -16.73 -14.00
CA ARG A 8 -4.67 -15.32 -14.29
C ARG A 8 -5.65 -14.76 -15.31
N THR A 9 -6.87 -14.51 -14.90
CA THR A 9 -7.90 -13.90 -15.75
C THR A 9 -7.92 -12.38 -15.65
N LEU A 10 -7.32 -11.81 -14.59
CA LEU A 10 -7.24 -10.38 -14.33
C LEU A 10 -5.82 -9.86 -14.52
N GLU A 11 -5.70 -8.61 -14.94
CA GLU A 11 -4.41 -7.92 -15.01
C GLU A 11 -3.79 -7.80 -13.60
N HIS A 12 -2.48 -8.02 -13.53
CA HIS A 12 -1.74 -7.99 -12.28
C HIS A 12 -1.03 -6.67 -12.10
N VAL A 13 -1.29 -6.01 -10.97
CA VAL A 13 -0.73 -4.70 -10.61
C VAL A 13 -0.06 -4.79 -9.25
N ASN A 14 1.16 -4.29 -9.14
CA ASN A 14 1.88 -4.18 -7.88
C ASN A 14 1.62 -2.78 -7.30
N VAL A 15 1.00 -2.73 -6.13
CA VAL A 15 0.80 -1.48 -5.38
C VAL A 15 1.44 -1.60 -4.01
N GLY A 16 1.62 -0.50 -3.32
CA GLY A 16 2.06 -0.58 -1.93
C GLY A 16 1.77 0.68 -1.15
N THR A 17 1.75 0.53 0.16
CA THR A 17 1.58 1.64 1.10
C THR A 17 2.90 2.26 1.48
N ILE A 18 3.00 3.58 1.35
CA ILE A 18 4.14 4.40 1.76
C ILE A 18 3.68 5.55 2.67
N GLY A 19 4.56 6.17 3.40
CA GLY A 19 4.26 7.30 4.28
C GLY A 19 4.89 7.15 5.67
N HIS A 20 4.67 8.15 6.51
CA HIS A 20 5.27 8.24 7.83
C HIS A 20 4.86 7.08 8.77
N VAL A 21 5.71 6.80 9.77
CA VAL A 21 5.36 5.88 10.86
C VAL A 21 4.09 6.37 11.58
N ASP A 22 3.27 5.45 12.07
CA ASP A 22 2.00 5.72 12.78
C ASP A 22 0.89 6.42 11.96
N HIS A 23 1.09 6.67 10.65
CA HIS A 23 0.02 7.17 9.78
C HIS A 23 -1.01 6.11 9.38
N GLY A 24 -0.80 4.83 9.75
CA GLY A 24 -1.77 3.75 9.61
C GLY A 24 -1.70 2.98 8.30
N LYS A 25 -0.51 2.82 7.69
CA LYS A 25 -0.29 2.03 6.47
C LYS A 25 -0.76 0.58 6.61
N THR A 26 -0.21 -0.14 7.58
CA THR A 26 -0.58 -1.54 7.87
C THR A 26 -2.05 -1.69 8.26
N THR A 27 -2.61 -0.70 8.98
CA THR A 27 -4.04 -0.67 9.30
C THR A 27 -4.89 -0.53 8.04
N LEU A 28 -4.44 0.30 7.07
CA LEU A 28 -5.13 0.43 5.79
C LEU A 28 -5.08 -0.86 4.98
N THR A 29 -3.92 -1.51 4.92
CA THR A 29 -3.76 -2.81 4.26
C THR A 29 -4.70 -3.87 4.87
N ALA A 30 -4.78 -3.93 6.20
CA ALA A 30 -5.73 -4.80 6.89
C ALA A 30 -7.20 -4.43 6.61
N ALA A 31 -7.53 -3.13 6.53
CA ALA A 31 -8.89 -2.66 6.22
C ALA A 31 -9.30 -3.03 4.78
N ILE A 32 -8.40 -2.92 3.80
CA ILE A 32 -8.65 -3.32 2.40
C ILE A 32 -8.96 -4.83 2.34
N THR A 33 -8.11 -5.67 2.95
CA THR A 33 -8.32 -7.12 2.91
C THR A 33 -9.59 -7.52 3.63
N LYS A 34 -9.93 -6.87 4.75
CA LYS A 34 -11.17 -7.13 5.47
C LYS A 34 -12.39 -6.74 4.65
N TYR A 35 -12.42 -5.53 4.11
CA TYR A 35 -13.50 -5.05 3.27
C TYR A 35 -13.78 -6.03 2.12
N LEU A 36 -12.77 -6.34 1.31
CA LEU A 36 -12.92 -7.24 0.16
C LEU A 36 -13.26 -8.69 0.56
N SER A 37 -12.90 -9.14 1.76
CA SER A 37 -13.30 -10.46 2.26
C SER A 37 -14.77 -10.54 2.65
N GLU A 38 -15.35 -9.43 3.07
CA GLU A 38 -16.76 -9.33 3.48
C GLU A 38 -17.69 -8.89 2.34
N HIS A 39 -17.14 -8.32 1.25
CA HIS A 39 -17.89 -7.82 0.06
C HIS A 39 -17.45 -8.58 -1.21
N PRO A 40 -17.89 -9.84 -1.38
CA PRO A 40 -17.48 -10.66 -2.53
C PRO A 40 -18.02 -10.13 -3.89
N GLU A 41 -18.96 -9.19 -3.87
CA GLU A 41 -19.46 -8.45 -5.04
C GLU A 41 -18.44 -7.43 -5.56
N ASP A 42 -17.57 -6.90 -4.70
CA ASP A 42 -16.58 -5.88 -5.04
C ASP A 42 -15.19 -6.48 -5.32
N GLY A 43 -14.95 -7.69 -4.85
CA GLY A 43 -13.66 -8.34 -5.06
C GLY A 43 -13.45 -9.61 -4.23
N LYS A 44 -12.19 -9.99 -4.06
CA LYS A 44 -11.79 -11.14 -3.25
C LYS A 44 -10.52 -10.84 -2.49
N ALA A 45 -10.51 -11.18 -1.22
CA ALA A 45 -9.32 -11.21 -0.39
C ALA A 45 -9.42 -12.32 0.65
N SER A 46 -8.27 -12.78 1.15
CA SER A 46 -8.18 -13.42 2.46
C SER A 46 -7.93 -12.31 3.46
N PHE A 47 -8.73 -12.22 4.51
CA PHE A 47 -8.49 -11.20 5.54
C PHE A 47 -7.16 -11.44 6.23
N GLU A 48 -6.29 -10.44 6.18
CA GLU A 48 -5.00 -10.40 6.87
C GLU A 48 -5.08 -9.38 8.01
N ALA A 49 -5.06 -9.87 9.24
CA ALA A 49 -5.09 -9.00 10.42
C ALA A 49 -3.75 -8.27 10.59
N TYR A 50 -3.75 -7.13 11.27
CA TYR A 50 -2.57 -6.32 11.53
C TYR A 50 -1.37 -7.14 12.06
N ASP A 51 -1.61 -8.03 13.01
CA ASP A 51 -0.60 -8.89 13.63
C ASP A 51 -0.16 -10.08 12.76
N GLN A 52 -0.82 -10.30 11.63
CA GLN A 52 -0.42 -11.26 10.61
C GLN A 52 0.47 -10.58 9.56
N ILE A 53 0.17 -9.33 9.20
CA ILE A 53 0.96 -8.50 8.31
C ILE A 53 2.31 -8.18 9.00
N ASP A 54 2.29 -7.55 10.17
CA ASP A 54 3.47 -7.30 11.01
C ASP A 54 3.75 -8.53 11.90
N GLY A 55 4.13 -9.64 11.26
CA GLY A 55 4.19 -10.95 11.89
C GLY A 55 5.47 -11.23 12.68
N ALA A 56 6.57 -10.52 12.42
CA ALA A 56 7.86 -10.76 13.05
C ALA A 56 7.85 -10.41 14.55
N PRO A 57 8.54 -11.19 15.41
CA PRO A 57 8.56 -10.92 16.85
C PRO A 57 9.07 -9.51 17.22
N GLU A 58 9.98 -8.96 16.43
CA GLU A 58 10.54 -7.62 16.64
C GLU A 58 9.53 -6.53 16.25
N GLU A 59 8.76 -6.73 15.20
CA GLU A 59 7.66 -5.85 14.76
C GLU A 59 6.57 -5.78 15.83
N LYS A 60 6.14 -6.94 16.32
CA LYS A 60 5.15 -7.04 17.43
C LYS A 60 5.64 -6.39 18.71
N ALA A 61 6.93 -6.52 19.05
CA ALA A 61 7.50 -5.93 20.25
C ALA A 61 7.60 -4.40 20.17
N ARG A 62 7.82 -3.85 18.97
CA ARG A 62 7.98 -2.40 18.74
C ARG A 62 6.70 -1.71 18.27
N GLY A 63 5.73 -2.46 17.74
CA GLY A 63 4.50 -1.93 17.14
C GLY A 63 4.74 -1.15 15.83
N ILE A 64 5.81 -1.48 15.10
CA ILE A 64 6.16 -0.84 13.82
C ILE A 64 6.53 -1.88 12.78
N THR A 65 6.22 -1.63 11.52
CA THR A 65 6.67 -2.43 10.38
C THR A 65 8.17 -2.25 10.17
N ILE A 66 8.90 -3.35 10.08
CA ILE A 66 10.36 -3.38 9.87
C ILE A 66 10.68 -3.90 8.47
N ASN A 67 10.09 -5.03 8.11
CA ASN A 67 10.23 -5.66 6.80
C ASN A 67 9.03 -5.32 5.92
N THR A 68 9.21 -5.41 4.61
CA THR A 68 8.07 -5.37 3.68
C THR A 68 7.19 -6.60 3.90
N ALA A 69 5.89 -6.39 3.97
CA ALA A 69 4.92 -7.47 3.97
C ALA A 69 4.18 -7.49 2.64
N HIS A 70 3.89 -8.69 2.14
CA HIS A 70 3.24 -8.90 0.86
C HIS A 70 1.85 -9.51 1.10
N VAL A 71 0.82 -8.84 0.60
CA VAL A 71 -0.57 -9.25 0.73
C VAL A 71 -1.21 -9.29 -0.66
N GLU A 72 -2.02 -10.29 -0.94
CA GLU A 72 -2.70 -10.44 -2.23
C GLU A 72 -4.21 -10.21 -2.07
N TYR A 73 -4.80 -9.48 -3.01
CA TYR A 73 -6.25 -9.30 -3.11
C TYR A 73 -6.67 -8.97 -4.54
N GLN A 74 -7.97 -9.01 -4.79
CA GLN A 74 -8.54 -8.72 -6.11
C GLN A 74 -9.72 -7.76 -5.96
N THR A 75 -9.81 -6.82 -6.90
CA THR A 75 -11.06 -6.14 -7.24
C THR A 75 -11.77 -6.90 -8.36
N ASN A 76 -12.90 -6.40 -8.84
CA ASN A 76 -13.58 -6.98 -9.98
C ASN A 76 -12.81 -6.86 -11.28
N THR A 77 -11.86 -5.94 -11.36
CA THR A 77 -11.11 -5.60 -12.57
C THR A 77 -9.66 -6.07 -12.53
N ARG A 78 -9.03 -6.15 -11.35
CA ARG A 78 -7.59 -6.37 -11.20
C ARG A 78 -7.22 -7.28 -10.04
N HIS A 79 -6.08 -7.93 -10.20
CA HIS A 79 -5.38 -8.65 -9.14
C HIS A 79 -4.22 -7.82 -8.63
N TYR A 80 -4.14 -7.63 -7.33
CA TYR A 80 -3.12 -6.82 -6.68
C TYR A 80 -2.15 -7.67 -5.85
N ALA A 81 -0.84 -7.42 -6.04
CA ALA A 81 0.16 -7.69 -5.03
C ALA A 81 0.42 -6.37 -4.28
N HIS A 82 0.13 -6.36 -2.99
CA HIS A 82 0.27 -5.18 -2.14
C HIS A 82 1.49 -5.33 -1.24
N VAL A 83 2.39 -4.36 -1.32
CA VAL A 83 3.60 -4.28 -0.51
C VAL A 83 3.39 -3.27 0.60
N ASP A 84 3.28 -3.73 1.85
CA ASP A 84 3.24 -2.83 3.01
C ASP A 84 4.68 -2.44 3.39
N CYS A 85 5.01 -1.16 3.21
CA CYS A 85 6.36 -0.65 3.43
C CYS A 85 6.55 -0.10 4.84
N PRO A 86 7.74 -0.29 5.45
CA PRO A 86 8.07 0.34 6.72
C PRO A 86 8.05 1.87 6.61
N GLY A 87 7.59 2.54 7.66
CA GLY A 87 7.51 4.01 7.72
C GLY A 87 8.68 4.67 8.46
N HIS A 88 9.49 3.89 9.18
CA HIS A 88 10.54 4.43 10.04
C HIS A 88 11.85 4.66 9.26
N ALA A 89 12.54 5.76 9.54
CA ALA A 89 13.78 6.15 8.87
C ALA A 89 14.89 5.09 8.91
N ASP A 90 14.97 4.28 9.97
CA ASP A 90 15.97 3.22 10.09
C ASP A 90 15.80 2.10 9.05
N TYR A 91 14.60 1.98 8.44
CA TYR A 91 14.23 0.92 7.50
C TYR A 91 14.02 1.39 6.06
N VAL A 92 14.55 2.57 5.73
CA VAL A 92 14.46 3.18 4.37
C VAL A 92 14.94 2.22 3.28
N LYS A 93 15.97 1.40 3.56
CA LYS A 93 16.44 0.40 2.60
C LYS A 93 15.34 -0.59 2.19
N ASN A 94 14.58 -1.10 3.15
CA ASN A 94 13.50 -2.04 2.89
C ASN A 94 12.35 -1.33 2.14
N MET A 95 12.05 -0.07 2.49
CA MET A 95 11.11 0.77 1.75
C MET A 95 11.52 0.94 0.29
N ILE A 96 12.80 1.22 -0.01
CA ILE A 96 13.30 1.39 -1.37
C ILE A 96 13.15 0.10 -2.17
N THR A 97 13.48 -1.05 -1.58
CA THR A 97 13.35 -2.36 -2.25
C THR A 97 11.89 -2.65 -2.59
N GLY A 98 10.96 -2.46 -1.64
CA GLY A 98 9.54 -2.63 -1.88
C GLY A 98 9.00 -1.65 -2.93
N ALA A 99 9.34 -0.36 -2.82
CA ALA A 99 8.86 0.66 -3.75
C ALA A 99 9.34 0.45 -5.19
N ALA A 100 10.54 -0.13 -5.39
CA ALA A 100 11.07 -0.39 -6.72
C ALA A 100 10.26 -1.42 -7.53
N GLN A 101 9.40 -2.18 -6.87
CA GLN A 101 8.54 -3.20 -7.49
C GLN A 101 7.14 -2.67 -7.84
N MET A 102 6.78 -1.46 -7.40
CA MET A 102 5.43 -0.93 -7.50
C MET A 102 5.12 -0.31 -8.86
N ASP A 103 3.97 -0.63 -9.40
CA ASP A 103 3.35 0.04 -10.55
C ASP A 103 2.64 1.34 -10.12
N GLY A 104 2.32 1.47 -8.84
CA GLY A 104 1.79 2.66 -8.19
C GLY A 104 1.84 2.55 -6.67
N ALA A 105 1.80 3.67 -5.98
CA ALA A 105 1.84 3.72 -4.53
C ALA A 105 0.60 4.40 -3.92
N ILE A 106 0.21 3.95 -2.74
CA ILE A 106 -0.79 4.60 -1.88
C ILE A 106 -0.03 5.34 -0.79
N LEU A 107 0.01 6.66 -0.89
CA LEU A 107 0.61 7.52 0.13
C LEU A 107 -0.39 7.73 1.28
N VAL A 108 -0.07 7.22 2.44
CA VAL A 108 -0.91 7.35 3.64
C VAL A 108 -0.42 8.51 4.49
N VAL A 109 -1.29 9.50 4.67
CA VAL A 109 -1.04 10.70 5.49
C VAL A 109 -2.13 10.79 6.55
N ALA A 110 -1.76 10.95 7.81
CA ALA A 110 -2.73 11.19 8.87
C ALA A 110 -3.21 12.65 8.83
N ALA A 111 -4.52 12.88 8.77
CA ALA A 111 -5.12 14.21 8.79
C ALA A 111 -4.79 15.00 10.08
N THR A 112 -4.49 14.29 11.17
CA THR A 112 -4.09 14.86 12.44
C THR A 112 -2.68 15.43 12.45
N ASP A 113 -1.79 14.90 11.60
CA ASP A 113 -0.35 15.18 11.67
C ASP A 113 0.16 15.92 10.43
N GLY A 114 -0.54 15.82 9.30
CA GLY A 114 -0.15 16.41 8.02
C GLY A 114 1.12 15.77 7.43
N VAL A 115 1.85 16.53 6.62
CA VAL A 115 3.07 16.10 5.97
C VAL A 115 4.24 16.08 6.93
N MET A 116 4.74 14.88 7.24
CA MET A 116 5.86 14.67 8.15
C MET A 116 7.18 14.41 7.39
N ALA A 117 8.30 14.37 8.11
CA ALA A 117 9.63 14.21 7.51
C ALA A 117 9.75 12.96 6.64
N GLN A 118 9.27 11.79 7.12
CA GLN A 118 9.31 10.56 6.34
C GLN A 118 8.30 10.57 5.17
N THR A 119 7.22 11.35 5.26
CA THR A 119 6.30 11.54 4.12
C THR A 119 7.06 12.14 2.94
N LYS A 120 7.81 13.22 3.17
CA LYS A 120 8.65 13.87 2.15
C LYS A 120 9.73 12.94 1.61
N GLU A 121 10.40 12.23 2.50
CA GLU A 121 11.43 11.25 2.14
C GLU A 121 10.88 10.14 1.27
N HIS A 122 9.71 9.57 1.61
CA HIS A 122 9.07 8.51 0.84
C HIS A 122 8.60 8.98 -0.54
N ILE A 123 8.07 10.20 -0.67
CA ILE A 123 7.71 10.78 -1.97
C ILE A 123 8.98 10.92 -2.84
N LEU A 124 10.06 11.50 -2.29
CA LEU A 124 11.33 11.64 -2.98
C LEU A 124 11.90 10.30 -3.44
N LEU A 125 11.95 9.32 -2.55
CA LEU A 125 12.47 7.99 -2.86
C LEU A 125 11.61 7.28 -3.89
N SER A 126 10.30 7.34 -3.80
CA SER A 126 9.37 6.79 -4.80
C SER A 126 9.65 7.37 -6.19
N ARG A 127 9.91 8.68 -6.27
CA ARG A 127 10.32 9.31 -7.52
C ARG A 127 11.65 8.78 -8.04
N GLN A 128 12.64 8.61 -7.17
CA GLN A 128 13.98 8.12 -7.53
C GLN A 128 13.98 6.67 -8.01
N VAL A 129 13.18 5.80 -7.40
CA VAL A 129 13.06 4.38 -7.80
C VAL A 129 12.13 4.18 -8.99
N GLY A 130 11.41 5.22 -9.41
CA GLY A 130 10.61 5.23 -10.64
C GLY A 130 9.16 4.80 -10.44
N VAL A 131 8.59 4.89 -9.23
CA VAL A 131 7.14 4.72 -9.02
C VAL A 131 6.40 5.77 -9.86
N PRO A 132 5.56 5.37 -10.81
CA PRO A 132 4.99 6.31 -11.78
C PRO A 132 3.74 7.04 -11.28
N TYR A 133 2.96 6.44 -10.37
CA TYR A 133 1.67 6.94 -9.93
C TYR A 133 1.55 6.90 -8.42
N ILE A 134 0.95 7.95 -7.82
CA ILE A 134 0.64 8.01 -6.39
C ILE A 134 -0.84 8.36 -6.22
N VAL A 135 -1.55 7.56 -5.41
CA VAL A 135 -2.87 7.87 -4.87
C VAL A 135 -2.72 8.20 -3.40
N VAL A 136 -3.37 9.24 -2.91
CA VAL A 136 -3.27 9.64 -1.50
C VAL A 136 -4.48 9.10 -0.72
N PHE A 137 -4.21 8.46 0.41
CA PHE A 137 -5.23 8.16 1.41
C PHE A 137 -5.00 9.04 2.64
N LEU A 138 -5.86 10.05 2.81
CA LEU A 138 -5.85 10.92 3.98
C LEU A 138 -6.56 10.22 5.12
N ASN A 139 -5.78 9.62 6.01
CA ASN A 139 -6.24 8.74 7.08
C ASN A 139 -6.56 9.49 8.35
N LYS A 140 -7.29 8.85 9.28
CA LYS A 140 -7.69 9.40 10.59
C LYS A 140 -8.60 10.64 10.50
N CYS A 141 -9.35 10.78 9.43
CA CYS A 141 -10.30 11.90 9.28
C CYS A 141 -11.42 11.87 10.33
N ASP A 142 -11.69 10.71 10.94
CA ASP A 142 -12.61 10.56 12.08
C ASP A 142 -12.16 11.29 13.35
N MET A 143 -10.89 11.68 13.43
CA MET A 143 -10.30 12.38 14.57
C MET A 143 -10.23 13.91 14.38
N VAL A 144 -10.62 14.41 13.21
CA VAL A 144 -10.56 15.85 12.87
C VAL A 144 -11.98 16.37 12.66
N ASP A 145 -12.45 17.20 13.59
CA ASP A 145 -13.80 17.77 13.55
C ASP A 145 -13.92 19.01 12.63
N ASP A 146 -12.80 19.65 12.33
CA ASP A 146 -12.76 20.89 11.54
C ASP A 146 -12.43 20.58 10.06
N PRO A 147 -13.38 20.75 9.13
CA PRO A 147 -13.13 20.53 7.71
C PRO A 147 -12.04 21.41 7.10
N GLU A 148 -11.83 22.64 7.64
CA GLU A 148 -10.80 23.56 7.14
C GLU A 148 -9.39 23.00 7.40
N LEU A 149 -9.21 22.24 8.49
CA LEU A 149 -7.93 21.57 8.77
C LEU A 149 -7.68 20.42 7.78
N ILE A 150 -8.72 19.69 7.39
CA ILE A 150 -8.59 18.63 6.39
C ILE A 150 -8.19 19.21 5.03
N GLU A 151 -8.85 20.31 4.59
CA GLU A 151 -8.52 21.01 3.35
C GLU A 151 -7.07 21.55 3.37
N LEU A 152 -6.60 22.07 4.51
CA LEU A 152 -5.22 22.54 4.68
C LEU A 152 -4.22 21.41 4.47
N VAL A 153 -4.46 20.23 5.06
CA VAL A 153 -3.59 19.07 4.91
C VAL A 153 -3.61 18.56 3.47
N GLU A 154 -4.76 18.56 2.81
CA GLU A 154 -4.85 18.19 1.37
C GLU A 154 -4.01 19.14 0.49
N MET A 155 -4.07 20.44 0.77
CA MET A 155 -3.25 21.43 0.05
C MET A 155 -1.76 21.19 0.30
N GLU A 156 -1.34 20.94 1.54
CA GLU A 156 0.05 20.67 1.90
C GLU A 156 0.57 19.39 1.21
N VAL A 157 -0.23 18.33 1.19
CA VAL A 157 0.12 17.07 0.52
C VAL A 157 0.24 17.28 -0.99
N THR A 158 -0.70 18.01 -1.60
CA THR A 158 -0.69 18.32 -3.03
C THR A 158 0.55 19.11 -3.41
N GLU A 159 0.86 20.19 -2.67
CA GLU A 159 2.05 21.01 -2.91
C GLU A 159 3.34 20.18 -2.82
N GLN A 160 3.41 19.29 -1.82
CA GLN A 160 4.57 18.43 -1.64
C GLN A 160 4.72 17.39 -2.78
N LEU A 161 3.62 16.82 -3.28
CA LEU A 161 3.65 15.89 -4.41
C LEU A 161 4.07 16.59 -5.71
N GLU A 162 3.53 17.79 -5.98
CA GLU A 162 3.88 18.60 -7.13
C GLU A 162 5.36 19.03 -7.14
N GLU A 163 5.93 19.36 -5.95
CA GLU A 163 7.35 19.68 -5.80
C GLU A 163 8.25 18.54 -6.30
N TYR A 164 7.85 17.28 -6.11
CA TYR A 164 8.57 16.09 -6.59
C TYR A 164 8.10 15.58 -7.95
N GLY A 165 7.22 16.31 -8.63
CA GLY A 165 6.77 16.03 -10.00
C GLY A 165 5.69 14.97 -10.11
N PHE A 166 4.87 14.80 -9.06
CA PHE A 166 3.63 14.05 -9.11
C PHE A 166 2.45 15.03 -9.16
N GLU A 167 1.89 15.22 -10.35
CA GLU A 167 0.81 16.17 -10.58
C GLU A 167 -0.55 15.47 -10.63
N GLY A 168 -1.58 16.13 -10.08
CA GLY A 168 -2.95 15.66 -10.16
C GLY A 168 -3.22 14.34 -9.43
N CYS A 169 -2.49 14.05 -8.36
CA CYS A 169 -2.71 12.87 -7.54
C CYS A 169 -4.08 12.93 -6.86
N PRO A 170 -4.93 11.90 -7.01
CA PRO A 170 -6.22 11.86 -6.32
C PRO A 170 -6.01 11.68 -4.81
N ILE A 171 -6.88 12.33 -4.02
CA ILE A 171 -6.88 12.25 -2.55
C ILE A 171 -8.21 11.69 -2.09
N ILE A 172 -8.19 10.63 -1.31
CA ILE A 172 -9.36 10.01 -0.69
C ILE A 172 -9.25 10.20 0.83
N GLN A 173 -10.28 10.85 1.40
CA GLN A 173 -10.41 11.00 2.85
C GLN A 173 -11.01 9.75 3.46
N GLY A 174 -10.43 9.28 4.59
CA GLY A 174 -10.93 8.08 5.22
C GLY A 174 -10.45 7.86 6.66
N SER A 175 -10.89 6.77 7.23
CA SER A 175 -10.39 6.23 8.50
C SER A 175 -10.22 4.73 8.37
N ALA A 176 -8.98 4.28 8.22
CA ALA A 176 -8.67 2.86 8.08
C ALA A 176 -9.07 2.06 9.33
N LEU A 177 -8.91 2.63 10.51
CA LEU A 177 -9.30 1.96 11.76
C LEU A 177 -10.82 1.78 11.84
N LYS A 178 -11.60 2.82 11.53
CA LYS A 178 -13.07 2.73 11.53
C LYS A 178 -13.61 1.81 10.46
N ALA A 179 -12.98 1.79 9.28
CA ALA A 179 -13.32 0.84 8.23
C ALA A 179 -12.99 -0.61 8.64
N LEU A 180 -11.89 -0.81 9.37
CA LEU A 180 -11.53 -2.11 9.92
C LEU A 180 -12.50 -2.56 11.02
N GLU A 181 -13.01 -1.64 11.86
CA GLU A 181 -14.02 -1.93 12.90
C GLU A 181 -15.40 -2.27 12.29
N ASP A 182 -15.82 -1.50 11.28
CA ASP A 182 -17.11 -1.67 10.59
C ASP A 182 -16.95 -1.49 9.06
N PRO A 183 -16.66 -2.58 8.32
CA PRO A 183 -16.54 -2.55 6.86
C PRO A 183 -17.82 -2.16 6.12
N ASN A 184 -18.99 -2.35 6.75
CA ASN A 184 -20.28 -2.00 6.16
C ASN A 184 -20.73 -0.56 6.45
N GLY A 185 -19.92 0.17 7.19
CA GLY A 185 -20.16 1.58 7.54
C GLY A 185 -19.60 2.55 6.50
N PRO A 186 -19.85 3.86 6.69
CA PRO A 186 -19.45 4.90 5.75
C PRO A 186 -17.93 4.98 5.52
N TRP A 187 -17.12 4.50 6.46
CA TRP A 187 -15.66 4.42 6.30
C TRP A 187 -15.23 3.20 5.47
N GLY A 188 -16.04 2.13 5.45
CA GLY A 188 -15.87 1.01 4.53
C GLY A 188 -16.07 1.44 3.09
N ASP A 189 -17.10 2.25 2.81
CA ASP A 189 -17.33 2.83 1.48
C ASP A 189 -16.12 3.63 0.98
N LYS A 190 -15.38 4.28 1.89
CA LYS A 190 -14.14 5.01 1.56
C LYS A 190 -12.97 4.09 1.18
N ILE A 191 -12.94 2.88 1.69
CA ILE A 191 -11.97 1.87 1.23
C ILE A 191 -12.29 1.44 -0.20
N MET A 192 -13.57 1.24 -0.53
CA MET A 192 -13.94 0.92 -1.91
C MET A 192 -13.69 2.09 -2.87
N GLU A 193 -13.98 3.33 -2.46
CA GLU A 193 -13.65 4.54 -3.22
C GLU A 193 -12.14 4.63 -3.50
N LEU A 194 -11.29 4.27 -2.52
CA LEU A 194 -9.85 4.18 -2.72
C LEU A 194 -9.51 3.13 -3.78
N MET A 195 -10.09 1.93 -3.70
CA MET A 195 -9.79 0.86 -4.65
C MET A 195 -10.27 1.19 -6.06
N ASP A 196 -11.45 1.78 -6.22
CA ASP A 196 -11.97 2.28 -7.50
C ASP A 196 -11.06 3.36 -8.11
N THR A 197 -10.52 4.23 -7.24
CA THR A 197 -9.56 5.26 -7.66
C THR A 197 -8.25 4.64 -8.10
N VAL A 198 -7.72 3.66 -7.37
CA VAL A 198 -6.51 2.91 -7.75
C VAL A 198 -6.73 2.17 -9.07
N ASP A 199 -7.88 1.50 -9.24
CA ASP A 199 -8.26 0.80 -10.48
C ASP A 199 -8.31 1.72 -11.69
N SER A 200 -8.80 2.95 -11.52
CA SER A 200 -8.99 3.90 -12.63
C SER A 200 -7.76 4.77 -12.90
N TYR A 201 -7.01 5.15 -11.86
CA TYR A 201 -5.89 6.10 -11.96
C TYR A 201 -4.58 5.45 -12.34
N ILE A 202 -4.29 4.24 -11.84
CA ILE A 202 -3.07 3.50 -12.19
C ILE A 202 -3.36 2.69 -13.45
N PRO A 203 -2.68 2.95 -14.60
CA PRO A 203 -2.89 2.18 -15.82
C PRO A 203 -2.34 0.76 -15.69
N ASP A 204 -2.81 -0.14 -16.57
CA ASP A 204 -2.27 -1.49 -16.66
C ASP A 204 -0.78 -1.46 -17.03
N PRO A 205 0.09 -2.13 -16.24
CA PRO A 205 1.52 -2.07 -16.45
C PRO A 205 1.92 -2.75 -17.75
N GLN A 206 2.67 -2.02 -18.59
CA GLN A 206 3.25 -2.59 -19.80
C GLN A 206 4.50 -3.40 -19.44
N ARG A 207 4.40 -4.73 -19.49
CA ARG A 207 5.52 -5.63 -19.21
C ARG A 207 6.35 -5.88 -20.47
N ASP A 208 7.65 -5.60 -20.41
CA ASP A 208 8.63 -5.86 -21.48
C ASP A 208 8.99 -7.37 -21.54
N THR A 209 8.11 -8.18 -22.13
CA THR A 209 8.30 -9.65 -22.22
C THR A 209 9.46 -10.07 -23.13
N ASP A 210 9.92 -9.19 -24.00
CA ASP A 210 11.02 -9.44 -24.95
C ASP A 210 12.40 -9.16 -24.36
N LYS A 211 12.48 -8.52 -23.20
CA LYS A 211 13.75 -8.25 -22.49
C LYS A 211 14.23 -9.47 -21.71
N PRO A 212 15.55 -9.59 -21.46
CA PRO A 212 16.07 -10.60 -20.54
C PRO A 212 15.40 -10.50 -19.17
N PHE A 213 15.19 -11.67 -18.52
CA PHE A 213 14.64 -11.75 -17.18
C PHE A 213 15.46 -10.92 -16.20
N LEU A 214 14.79 -10.03 -15.45
CA LEU A 214 15.34 -9.20 -14.38
C LEU A 214 14.42 -9.34 -13.17
N MET A 215 14.99 -9.68 -12.02
CA MET A 215 14.29 -9.81 -10.76
C MET A 215 15.07 -9.02 -9.69
N PRO A 216 14.48 -7.99 -9.06
CA PRO A 216 15.06 -7.41 -7.87
C PRO A 216 15.04 -8.46 -6.75
N VAL A 217 16.16 -8.64 -6.04
CA VAL A 217 16.27 -9.64 -4.99
C VAL A 217 16.08 -8.97 -3.63
N GLU A 218 15.03 -9.38 -2.93
CA GLU A 218 14.70 -8.89 -1.59
C GLU A 218 15.35 -9.75 -0.51
N ASP A 219 15.23 -11.08 -0.63
CA ASP A 219 15.85 -12.01 0.32
C ASP A 219 16.48 -13.22 -0.39
N VAL A 220 17.47 -13.84 0.27
CA VAL A 220 18.17 -15.03 -0.21
C VAL A 220 18.35 -16.01 0.93
N PHE A 221 17.79 -17.20 0.77
CA PHE A 221 17.94 -18.27 1.74
C PHE A 221 18.18 -19.63 1.07
N THR A 222 18.65 -20.61 1.83
CA THR A 222 18.94 -21.95 1.33
C THR A 222 17.94 -22.96 1.91
N ILE A 223 17.29 -23.71 1.01
CA ILE A 223 16.44 -24.83 1.40
C ILE A 223 17.21 -26.12 1.21
N THR A 224 17.33 -26.94 2.26
CA THR A 224 17.99 -28.24 2.21
C THR A 224 17.35 -29.12 1.15
N GLY A 225 18.15 -29.61 0.20
CA GLY A 225 17.70 -30.45 -0.92
C GLY A 225 17.12 -29.71 -2.12
N ARG A 226 16.98 -28.37 -2.06
CA ARG A 226 16.50 -27.55 -3.19
C ARG A 226 17.49 -26.48 -3.63
N GLY A 227 18.47 -26.13 -2.79
CA GLY A 227 19.50 -25.14 -3.09
C GLY A 227 19.14 -23.73 -2.64
N THR A 228 19.78 -22.75 -3.25
CA THR A 228 19.56 -21.33 -2.97
C THR A 228 18.26 -20.86 -3.61
N VAL A 229 17.44 -20.15 -2.83
CA VAL A 229 16.21 -19.50 -3.25
C VAL A 229 16.39 -18.00 -3.09
N ALA A 230 16.09 -17.24 -4.11
CA ALA A 230 15.97 -15.79 -4.07
C ALA A 230 14.47 -15.43 -4.19
N THR A 231 14.04 -14.46 -3.41
CA THR A 231 12.66 -13.93 -3.44
C THR A 231 12.65 -12.49 -3.89
N GLU A 232 11.57 -12.12 -4.50
CA GLU A 232 11.17 -10.77 -4.89
C GLU A 232 10.05 -10.33 -3.97
#